data_29deded17362da0b6cb9101829c4fcd1
#
_entry.id   29deded17362da0b6cb9101829c4fcd1
#
_cell.length_a   1.000
_cell.length_b   1.000
_cell.length_c   1.000
_cell.angle_alpha   90.00
_cell.angle_beta   90.00
_cell.angle_gamma   90.00
#
_symmetry.space_group_name_H-M   'P 1'
#
loop_
_entity.id
_entity.type
_entity.pdbx_description
1 polymer ?
#
loop_
_entity_poly.entity_id
_entity_poly.type
_entity_poly.pdbx_seq_one_letter_code
_entity_poly.pdbx_strand_id
1 'polypeptide(L)'
;MEGFFSQALVLLAATLLLLPLFQRLGLGSILGYLAAGIVVGPLGLALVSGGTDVLHFAELGVVLMLFLVGLELAPQQLWAQRKRLVGLGASQVILSALLLAGAFLLLGFETNVSLAIGFTLALSSTAFVVQMLVENNQLGTPQGRSAFSILLFQDLAVIPILLLLPLLAGAQAGDDSPQLLAGLAALAGMVLAGKYALNPWLGWLAKLRNRELMIASALMLVLGAAALMEHLGLSMGLGAFVAGVLLANSPYREQLETDIQPFKSLLLGLFFLAIGMTMDLRLLVDNPGDIALYLLVLLGVKALVLAVISRVRGVEWRNTALFGILLCQGGEFAFVLFTQAQALNLLDSTLVGQLNLVVALSMAATPLLLKLVTLLWPERRTSSARPDLEAEDMPDHHPRVVIAGLGRFGQITARILVARKIPFTALDSDPDEIDMLRRYGNEVYFGDVTRLDLLRNAGLEHARVMVLAVDDVDASLKAAALVRHHFPDVTIVARARDRFHAYKLHDLGVQQVIRETFESALLSTRLTLMQLGVPESTAIDLVRSFRDLDESLLREQVEHQNDGDKLVEANQRGRAELQSLLSQDDGISQ
;
A
#
# COMPACT_ATOMS: atom_id res chain seq x y z
N MET A 1 14.83 -5.39 38.06
CA MET A 1 13.64 -5.94 37.35
C MET A 1 12.45 -4.99 37.35
N GLU A 2 12.20 -4.25 38.44
CA GLU A 2 11.09 -3.26 38.50
C GLU A 2 11.23 -2.14 37.46
N GLY A 3 12.46 -1.70 37.15
CA GLY A 3 12.70 -0.70 36.11
C GLY A 3 12.39 -1.15 34.68
N PHE A 4 12.61 -2.41 34.33
CA PHE A 4 12.37 -2.93 32.98
C PHE A 4 10.89 -2.95 32.62
N PHE A 5 10.03 -3.45 33.52
CA PHE A 5 8.59 -3.49 33.28
C PHE A 5 7.97 -2.08 33.17
N SER A 6 8.40 -1.15 34.04
CA SER A 6 7.92 0.23 33.97
C SER A 6 8.34 0.91 32.68
N GLN A 7 9.58 0.71 32.21
CA GLN A 7 10.04 1.22 30.92
C GLN A 7 9.25 0.62 29.75
N ALA A 8 9.06 -0.69 29.72
CA ALA A 8 8.25 -1.35 28.68
C ALA A 8 6.81 -0.81 28.66
N LEU A 9 6.20 -0.60 29.84
CA LEU A 9 4.85 -0.02 29.92
C LEU A 9 4.78 1.41 29.38
N VAL A 10 5.78 2.24 29.69
CA VAL A 10 5.87 3.62 29.19
C VAL A 10 6.01 3.63 27.67
N LEU A 11 6.90 2.77 27.11
CA LEU A 11 7.10 2.65 25.66
C LEU A 11 5.82 2.21 24.95
N LEU A 12 5.12 1.22 25.50
CA LEU A 12 3.83 0.75 24.95
C LEU A 12 2.75 1.83 25.06
N ALA A 13 2.65 2.53 26.19
CA ALA A 13 1.67 3.61 26.38
C ALA A 13 1.90 4.76 25.40
N ALA A 14 3.14 5.21 25.23
CA ALA A 14 3.49 6.25 24.27
C ALA A 14 3.15 5.83 22.83
N THR A 15 3.43 4.59 22.48
CA THR A 15 3.09 4.02 21.16
C THR A 15 1.58 4.03 20.94
N LEU A 16 0.80 3.51 21.91
CA LEU A 16 -0.66 3.44 21.80
C LEU A 16 -1.34 4.79 21.70
N LEU A 17 -0.74 5.84 22.26
CA LEU A 17 -1.26 7.21 22.19
C LEU A 17 -0.86 7.93 20.90
N LEU A 18 0.41 7.86 20.52
CA LEU A 18 0.94 8.67 19.41
C LEU A 18 0.76 8.01 18.05
N LEU A 19 0.87 6.68 17.95
CA LEU A 19 0.74 5.98 16.67
C LEU A 19 -0.62 6.24 16.00
N PRO A 20 -1.78 6.07 16.67
CA PRO A 20 -3.08 6.37 16.06
C PRO A 20 -3.24 7.85 15.68
N LEU A 21 -2.65 8.76 16.46
CA LEU A 21 -2.68 10.20 16.16
C LEU A 21 -1.96 10.50 14.84
N PHE A 22 -0.73 9.98 14.68
CA PHE A 22 0.06 10.19 13.48
C PHE A 22 -0.56 9.50 12.25
N GLN A 23 -1.17 8.32 12.42
CA GLN A 23 -1.92 7.66 11.35
C GLN A 23 -3.13 8.49 10.91
N ARG A 24 -3.91 9.07 11.85
CA ARG A 24 -5.03 9.97 11.52
C ARG A 24 -4.61 11.24 10.80
N LEU A 25 -3.41 11.73 11.09
CA LEU A 25 -2.82 12.89 10.40
C LEU A 25 -2.25 12.53 9.00
N GLY A 26 -2.27 11.26 8.60
CA GLY A 26 -1.69 10.80 7.34
C GLY A 26 -0.16 10.78 7.32
N LEU A 27 0.49 10.82 8.49
CA LEU A 27 1.95 10.87 8.64
C LEU A 27 2.60 9.48 8.72
N GLY A 28 1.79 8.41 8.76
CA GLY A 28 2.25 7.03 8.79
C GLY A 28 2.76 6.55 10.16
N SER A 29 2.99 5.24 10.27
CA SER A 29 3.35 4.58 11.53
C SER A 29 4.78 4.91 11.99
N ILE A 30 5.72 5.02 11.05
CA ILE A 30 7.15 5.24 11.35
C ILE A 30 7.35 6.55 12.12
N LEU A 31 6.74 7.63 11.63
CA LEU A 31 6.81 8.92 12.31
C LEU A 31 6.12 8.90 13.67
N GLY A 32 5.05 8.09 13.83
CA GLY A 32 4.40 7.89 15.13
C GLY A 32 5.32 7.23 16.15
N TYR A 33 6.07 6.20 15.74
CA TYR A 33 7.07 5.56 16.60
C TYR A 33 8.25 6.49 16.94
N LEU A 34 8.79 7.20 15.95
CA LEU A 34 9.85 8.20 16.18
C LEU A 34 9.41 9.28 17.17
N ALA A 35 8.20 9.83 16.97
CA ALA A 35 7.64 10.83 17.88
C ALA A 35 7.43 10.28 19.30
N ALA A 36 6.96 9.03 19.42
CA ALA A 36 6.83 8.35 20.70
C ALA A 36 8.19 8.25 21.41
N GLY A 37 9.23 7.85 20.66
CA GLY A 37 10.61 7.79 21.16
C GLY A 37 11.14 9.15 21.62
N ILE A 38 10.96 10.20 20.84
CA ILE A 38 11.34 11.57 21.19
C ILE A 38 10.66 12.02 22.50
N VAL A 39 9.35 11.76 22.61
CA VAL A 39 8.56 12.20 23.80
C VAL A 39 9.01 11.48 25.07
N VAL A 40 9.25 10.17 25.02
CA VAL A 40 9.63 9.40 26.23
C VAL A 40 11.12 9.38 26.49
N GLY A 41 11.92 9.74 25.48
CA GLY A 41 13.38 9.74 25.53
C GLY A 41 14.00 10.82 26.41
N PRO A 42 15.34 10.82 26.51
CA PRO A 42 16.08 11.72 27.41
C PRO A 42 15.89 13.21 27.12
N LEU A 43 15.58 13.57 25.88
CA LEU A 43 15.35 14.96 25.45
C LEU A 43 13.89 15.39 25.53
N GLY A 44 12.97 14.45 25.73
CA GLY A 44 11.55 14.71 25.95
C GLY A 44 11.20 14.73 27.46
N LEU A 45 10.32 13.82 27.86
CA LEU A 45 9.89 13.68 29.25
C LEU A 45 10.89 12.91 30.14
N ALA A 46 11.98 12.40 29.59
CA ALA A 46 13.02 11.62 30.26
C ALA A 46 12.48 10.44 31.10
N LEU A 47 11.39 9.81 30.62
CA LEU A 47 10.73 8.71 31.33
C LEU A 47 11.50 7.39 31.18
N VAL A 48 12.29 7.24 30.12
CA VAL A 48 13.10 6.07 29.85
C VAL A 48 14.55 6.50 29.68
N SER A 49 15.42 5.94 30.51
CA SER A 49 16.88 6.06 30.41
C SER A 49 17.46 4.78 29.82
N GLY A 50 18.46 4.88 28.92
CA GLY A 50 19.09 3.71 28.29
C GLY A 50 18.61 3.42 26.87
N GLY A 51 18.47 4.45 26.05
CA GLY A 51 18.08 4.32 24.63
C GLY A 51 19.02 3.40 23.83
N THR A 52 20.29 3.29 24.19
CA THR A 52 21.26 2.39 23.55
C THR A 52 20.96 0.91 23.80
N ASP A 53 20.59 0.53 25.03
CA ASP A 53 20.24 -0.85 25.36
C ASP A 53 18.95 -1.28 24.65
N VAL A 54 17.98 -0.36 24.58
CA VAL A 54 16.73 -0.58 23.82
C VAL A 54 17.04 -0.70 22.33
N LEU A 55 17.98 0.10 21.82
CA LEU A 55 18.38 0.05 20.41
C LEU A 55 19.00 -1.28 20.02
N HIS A 56 19.93 -1.82 20.82
CA HIS A 56 20.55 -3.14 20.56
C HIS A 56 19.52 -4.26 20.50
N PHE A 57 18.54 -4.26 21.42
CA PHE A 57 17.45 -5.24 21.37
C PHE A 57 16.55 -5.04 20.15
N ALA A 58 16.29 -3.79 19.79
CA ALA A 58 15.43 -3.41 18.68
C ALA A 58 16.07 -3.67 17.29
N GLU A 59 17.42 -3.76 17.21
CA GLU A 59 18.14 -4.16 15.98
C GLU A 59 17.71 -5.55 15.49
N LEU A 60 17.24 -6.42 16.38
CA LEU A 60 16.61 -7.69 15.98
C LEU A 60 15.39 -7.48 15.07
N GLY A 61 14.67 -6.39 15.25
CA GLY A 61 13.54 -6.03 14.36
C GLY A 61 13.98 -5.76 12.94
N VAL A 62 15.13 -5.10 12.78
CA VAL A 62 15.76 -4.86 11.47
C VAL A 62 16.24 -6.17 10.84
N VAL A 63 16.85 -7.04 11.64
CA VAL A 63 17.28 -8.37 11.20
C VAL A 63 16.10 -9.17 10.67
N LEU A 64 14.98 -9.20 11.40
CA LEU A 64 13.76 -9.88 10.96
C LEU A 64 13.13 -9.21 9.73
N MET A 65 13.19 -7.90 9.63
CA MET A 65 12.72 -7.17 8.45
C MET A 65 13.53 -7.55 7.21
N LEU A 66 14.86 -7.55 7.30
CA LEU A 66 15.74 -7.92 6.18
C LEU A 66 15.58 -9.38 5.78
N PHE A 67 15.32 -10.27 6.73
CA PHE A 67 14.97 -11.65 6.42
C PHE A 67 13.68 -11.75 5.61
N LEU A 68 12.61 -11.05 6.02
CA LEU A 68 11.35 -11.06 5.29
C LEU A 68 11.49 -10.42 3.91
N VAL A 69 12.23 -9.32 3.78
CA VAL A 69 12.56 -8.75 2.47
C VAL A 69 13.26 -9.79 1.60
N GLY A 70 14.24 -10.54 2.15
CA GLY A 70 14.86 -11.65 1.44
C GLY A 70 13.88 -12.76 1.03
N LEU A 71 12.94 -13.09 1.91
CA LEU A 71 11.93 -14.13 1.69
C LEU A 71 10.90 -13.73 0.61
N GLU A 72 10.55 -12.44 0.51
CA GLU A 72 9.65 -11.90 -0.51
C GLU A 72 10.25 -11.95 -1.92
N LEU A 73 11.57 -12.08 -2.05
CA LEU A 73 12.28 -12.11 -3.32
C LEU A 73 12.13 -13.46 -4.02
N ALA A 74 10.97 -13.74 -4.59
CA ALA A 74 10.79 -14.88 -5.48
C ALA A 74 11.57 -14.64 -6.80
N PRO A 75 12.69 -15.33 -7.06
CA PRO A 75 13.56 -15.07 -8.21
C PRO A 75 12.82 -15.15 -9.55
N GLN A 76 11.81 -16.00 -9.63
CA GLN A 76 11.01 -16.20 -10.85
C GLN A 76 10.15 -14.97 -11.18
N GLN A 77 9.54 -14.33 -10.18
CA GLN A 77 8.71 -13.13 -10.36
C GLN A 77 9.59 -11.91 -10.70
N LEU A 78 10.75 -11.79 -10.02
CA LEU A 78 11.75 -10.76 -10.32
C LEU A 78 12.25 -10.86 -11.76
N TRP A 79 12.51 -12.09 -12.22
CA TRP A 79 12.96 -12.34 -13.59
C TRP A 79 11.90 -11.97 -14.64
N ALA A 80 10.63 -12.24 -14.37
CA ALA A 80 9.54 -11.85 -15.26
C ALA A 80 9.41 -10.33 -15.43
N GLN A 81 9.67 -9.56 -14.36
CA GLN A 81 9.57 -8.10 -14.35
C GLN A 81 10.91 -7.37 -14.50
N ARG A 82 12.03 -8.08 -14.77
CA ARG A 82 13.40 -7.55 -14.75
C ARG A 82 13.61 -6.28 -15.56
N LYS A 83 12.98 -6.16 -16.75
CA LYS A 83 13.14 -4.98 -17.61
C LYS A 83 12.60 -3.70 -16.96
N ARG A 84 11.48 -3.81 -16.24
CA ARG A 84 10.86 -2.68 -15.55
C ARG A 84 11.58 -2.40 -14.23
N LEU A 85 11.87 -3.45 -13.47
CA LEU A 85 12.54 -3.38 -12.17
C LEU A 85 13.94 -2.79 -12.31
N VAL A 86 14.78 -3.38 -13.16
CA VAL A 86 16.16 -2.91 -13.38
C VAL A 86 16.16 -1.58 -14.14
N GLY A 87 15.33 -1.42 -15.17
CA GLY A 87 15.32 -0.20 -15.97
C GLY A 87 14.90 1.04 -15.19
N LEU A 88 13.84 0.95 -14.36
CA LEU A 88 13.36 2.09 -13.56
C LEU A 88 14.09 2.20 -12.22
N GLY A 89 14.16 1.08 -11.48
CA GLY A 89 14.72 1.07 -10.13
C GLY A 89 16.22 1.36 -10.15
N ALA A 90 17.00 0.67 -10.99
CA ALA A 90 18.44 0.90 -11.05
C ALA A 90 18.78 2.32 -11.54
N SER A 91 18.07 2.83 -12.57
CA SER A 91 18.30 4.20 -13.04
C SER A 91 18.02 5.22 -11.95
N GLN A 92 16.92 5.06 -11.20
CA GLN A 92 16.58 5.97 -10.11
C GLN A 92 17.62 5.91 -8.99
N VAL A 93 17.96 4.70 -8.49
CA VAL A 93 18.92 4.54 -7.38
C VAL A 93 20.30 5.07 -7.77
N ILE A 94 20.83 4.67 -8.91
CA ILE A 94 22.19 5.06 -9.33
C ILE A 94 22.26 6.56 -9.59
N LEU A 95 21.31 7.14 -10.34
CA LEU A 95 21.32 8.57 -10.63
C LEU A 95 21.13 9.40 -9.35
N SER A 96 20.20 9.00 -8.48
CA SER A 96 19.99 9.70 -7.20
C SER A 96 21.22 9.58 -6.31
N ALA A 97 21.82 8.39 -6.18
CA ALA A 97 23.00 8.17 -5.36
C ALA A 97 24.19 9.01 -5.83
N LEU A 98 24.46 9.01 -7.13
CA LEU A 98 25.60 9.76 -7.68
C LEU A 98 25.39 11.29 -7.59
N LEU A 99 24.18 11.78 -7.85
CA LEU A 99 23.88 13.20 -7.77
C LEU A 99 23.87 13.69 -6.31
N LEU A 100 23.33 12.89 -5.38
CA LEU A 100 23.39 13.18 -3.94
C LEU A 100 24.84 13.15 -3.46
N ALA A 101 25.62 12.12 -3.82
CA ALA A 101 27.03 12.05 -3.47
C ALA A 101 27.80 13.25 -4.03
N GLY A 102 27.54 13.64 -5.28
CA GLY A 102 28.13 14.84 -5.88
C GLY A 102 27.76 16.12 -5.14
N ALA A 103 26.50 16.25 -4.69
CA ALA A 103 26.06 17.40 -3.89
C ALA A 103 26.80 17.46 -2.55
N PHE A 104 26.92 16.33 -1.82
CA PHE A 104 27.65 16.29 -0.56
C PHE A 104 29.16 16.50 -0.73
N LEU A 105 29.74 16.03 -1.85
CA LEU A 105 31.13 16.32 -2.21
C LEU A 105 31.35 17.83 -2.42
N LEU A 106 30.41 18.52 -3.08
CA LEU A 106 30.45 19.97 -3.27
C LEU A 106 30.28 20.75 -1.96
N LEU A 107 29.61 20.16 -0.96
CA LEU A 107 29.51 20.70 0.38
C LEU A 107 30.78 20.48 1.23
N GLY A 108 31.81 19.83 0.67
CA GLY A 108 33.12 19.67 1.30
C GLY A 108 33.32 18.35 2.05
N PHE A 109 32.40 17.39 1.94
CA PHE A 109 32.57 16.07 2.55
C PHE A 109 33.55 15.21 1.75
N GLU A 110 34.23 14.29 2.41
CA GLU A 110 35.11 13.31 1.76
C GLU A 110 34.35 12.43 0.77
N THR A 111 35.06 11.92 -0.25
CA THR A 111 34.43 11.13 -1.32
C THR A 111 33.71 9.89 -0.79
N ASN A 112 34.34 9.15 0.14
CA ASN A 112 33.74 7.92 0.71
C ASN A 112 32.51 8.22 1.56
N VAL A 113 32.56 9.29 2.35
CA VAL A 113 31.43 9.82 3.15
C VAL A 113 30.29 10.23 2.23
N SER A 114 30.61 11.00 1.18
CA SER A 114 29.61 11.48 0.20
C SER A 114 28.91 10.33 -0.53
N LEU A 115 29.67 9.30 -0.92
CA LEU A 115 29.12 8.10 -1.56
C LEU A 115 28.21 7.33 -0.58
N ALA A 116 28.61 7.13 0.68
CA ALA A 116 27.80 6.47 1.66
C ALA A 116 26.46 7.22 1.90
N ILE A 117 26.51 8.54 2.05
CA ILE A 117 25.32 9.39 2.18
C ILE A 117 24.45 9.30 0.92
N GLY A 118 25.05 9.41 -0.26
CA GLY A 118 24.32 9.40 -1.52
C GLY A 118 23.57 8.09 -1.77
N PHE A 119 24.22 6.94 -1.57
CA PHE A 119 23.58 5.63 -1.73
C PHE A 119 22.48 5.41 -0.67
N THR A 120 22.71 5.82 0.56
CA THR A 120 21.75 5.68 1.65
C THR A 120 20.50 6.54 1.41
N LEU A 121 20.67 7.81 1.06
CA LEU A 121 19.58 8.74 0.83
C LEU A 121 18.86 8.51 -0.53
N ALA A 122 19.44 7.75 -1.45
CA ALA A 122 18.78 7.37 -2.70
C ALA A 122 17.55 6.49 -2.48
N LEU A 123 17.48 5.77 -1.36
CA LEU A 123 16.36 4.90 -0.98
C LEU A 123 15.17 5.72 -0.49
N SER A 124 13.95 5.22 -0.71
CA SER A 124 12.68 5.83 -0.26
C SER A 124 11.94 4.85 0.65
N SER A 125 11.00 5.36 1.44
CA SER A 125 10.20 4.51 2.35
C SER A 125 9.15 3.72 1.59
N THR A 126 9.30 2.41 1.54
CA THR A 126 8.36 1.48 0.93
C THR A 126 7.04 1.45 1.70
N ALA A 127 7.11 1.33 3.03
CA ALA A 127 5.92 1.25 3.88
C ALA A 127 5.04 2.51 3.74
N PHE A 128 5.64 3.69 3.76
CA PHE A 128 4.93 4.96 3.66
C PHE A 128 4.29 5.17 2.28
N VAL A 129 5.04 4.94 1.20
CA VAL A 129 4.55 5.14 -0.17
C VAL A 129 3.44 4.16 -0.53
N VAL A 130 3.61 2.87 -0.18
CA VAL A 130 2.59 1.84 -0.46
C VAL A 130 1.31 2.14 0.31
N GLN A 131 1.41 2.54 1.59
CA GLN A 131 0.24 2.94 2.37
C GLN A 131 -0.51 4.10 1.69
N MET A 132 0.21 5.16 1.28
CA MET A 132 -0.41 6.30 0.58
C MET A 132 -1.06 5.90 -0.74
N LEU A 133 -0.45 5.02 -1.52
CA LEU A 133 -1.01 4.53 -2.78
C LEU A 133 -2.28 3.70 -2.57
N VAL A 134 -2.34 2.90 -1.49
CA VAL A 134 -3.53 2.10 -1.12
C VAL A 134 -4.66 3.01 -0.65
N GLU A 135 -4.39 3.96 0.26
CA GLU A 135 -5.38 4.90 0.78
C GLU A 135 -6.02 5.76 -0.33
N ASN A 136 -5.25 6.10 -1.37
CA ASN A 136 -5.72 6.87 -2.51
C ASN A 136 -6.22 6.00 -3.69
N ASN A 137 -6.34 4.67 -3.54
CA ASN A 137 -6.71 3.72 -4.59
C ASN A 137 -5.83 3.81 -5.86
N GLN A 138 -4.55 4.19 -5.71
CA GLN A 138 -3.63 4.43 -6.83
C GLN A 138 -2.64 3.29 -7.08
N LEU A 139 -2.64 2.24 -6.25
CA LEU A 139 -1.68 1.13 -6.38
C LEU A 139 -1.80 0.40 -7.74
N GLY A 140 -3.03 0.25 -8.25
CA GLY A 140 -3.33 -0.37 -9.54
C GLY A 140 -3.04 0.49 -10.77
N THR A 141 -2.78 1.79 -10.60
CA THR A 141 -2.50 2.72 -11.71
C THR A 141 -1.13 2.47 -12.34
N PRO A 142 -0.88 2.91 -13.58
CA PRO A 142 0.45 2.83 -14.20
C PRO A 142 1.56 3.49 -13.37
N GLN A 143 1.24 4.62 -12.71
CA GLN A 143 2.13 5.34 -11.81
C GLN A 143 2.40 4.56 -10.52
N GLY A 144 1.34 4.01 -9.88
CA GLY A 144 1.47 3.18 -8.68
C GLY A 144 2.30 1.93 -8.93
N ARG A 145 2.09 1.23 -10.05
CA ARG A 145 2.91 0.08 -10.46
C ARG A 145 4.37 0.46 -10.72
N SER A 146 4.63 1.68 -11.26
CA SER A 146 5.98 2.16 -11.48
C SER A 146 6.67 2.53 -10.16
N ALA A 147 5.95 3.19 -9.23
CA ALA A 147 6.44 3.48 -7.89
C ALA A 147 6.78 2.18 -7.15
N PHE A 148 5.87 1.20 -7.14
CA PHE A 148 6.10 -0.09 -6.52
C PHE A 148 7.32 -0.83 -7.09
N SER A 149 7.53 -0.75 -8.43
CA SER A 149 8.72 -1.36 -9.06
C SER A 149 10.03 -0.69 -8.63
N ILE A 150 10.03 0.64 -8.44
CA ILE A 150 11.20 1.38 -7.93
C ILE A 150 11.47 0.99 -6.48
N LEU A 151 10.45 0.99 -5.62
CA LEU A 151 10.57 0.64 -4.21
C LEU A 151 11.09 -0.79 -4.03
N LEU A 152 10.55 -1.74 -4.77
CA LEU A 152 11.03 -3.12 -4.74
C LEU A 152 12.50 -3.25 -5.17
N PHE A 153 12.95 -2.44 -6.14
CA PHE A 153 14.37 -2.39 -6.50
C PHE A 153 15.22 -1.74 -5.41
N GLN A 154 14.71 -0.69 -4.76
CA GLN A 154 15.39 -0.03 -3.65
C GLN A 154 15.59 -0.98 -2.46
N ASP A 155 14.58 -1.77 -2.12
CA ASP A 155 14.68 -2.79 -1.06
C ASP A 155 15.77 -3.83 -1.38
N LEU A 156 15.87 -4.23 -2.66
CA LEU A 156 16.97 -5.07 -3.15
C LEU A 156 18.35 -4.38 -3.07
N ALA A 157 18.39 -3.08 -3.34
CA ALA A 157 19.62 -2.30 -3.39
C ALA A 157 20.24 -2.08 -1.99
N VAL A 158 19.48 -2.26 -0.92
CA VAL A 158 19.99 -2.20 0.46
C VAL A 158 21.19 -3.12 0.64
N ILE A 159 21.17 -4.31 0.04
CA ILE A 159 22.19 -5.33 0.20
C ILE A 159 23.54 -4.93 -0.39
N PRO A 160 23.61 -4.60 -1.72
CA PRO A 160 24.88 -4.13 -2.25
C PRO A 160 25.36 -2.85 -1.56
N ILE A 161 24.47 -2.02 -1.02
CA ILE A 161 24.86 -0.84 -0.24
C ILE A 161 25.50 -1.27 1.09
N LEU A 162 24.91 -2.23 1.83
CA LEU A 162 25.49 -2.79 3.05
C LEU A 162 26.88 -3.43 2.82
N LEU A 163 27.07 -4.07 1.66
CA LEU A 163 28.37 -4.62 1.26
C LEU A 163 29.37 -3.54 0.87
N LEU A 164 28.88 -2.41 0.35
CA LEU A 164 29.71 -1.28 -0.08
C LEU A 164 30.26 -0.47 1.11
N LEU A 165 29.50 -0.34 2.22
CA LEU A 165 29.87 0.48 3.36
C LEU A 165 31.24 0.10 3.98
N PRO A 166 31.57 -1.18 4.26
CA PRO A 166 32.90 -1.56 4.75
C PRO A 166 34.03 -1.21 3.77
N LEU A 167 33.77 -1.34 2.45
CA LEU A 167 34.76 -0.97 1.42
C LEU A 167 35.02 0.53 1.41
N LEU A 168 33.99 1.35 1.59
CA LEU A 168 34.11 2.81 1.68
C LEU A 168 34.80 3.24 2.98
N ALA A 169 34.65 2.47 4.07
CA ALA A 169 35.32 2.72 5.34
C ALA A 169 36.83 2.44 5.30
N GLY A 170 37.34 1.98 4.16
CA GLY A 170 38.78 1.75 4.00
C GLY A 170 39.28 0.46 4.65
N ALA A 171 38.42 -0.54 4.79
CA ALA A 171 38.85 -1.90 5.08
C ALA A 171 39.85 -2.31 3.99
N GLN A 172 41.15 -2.09 4.28
CA GLN A 172 42.23 -2.36 3.34
C GLN A 172 42.28 -3.84 3.00
N ALA A 173 42.16 -4.13 1.73
CA ALA A 173 42.31 -5.50 1.19
C ALA A 173 43.71 -6.09 1.42
N GLY A 174 44.54 -5.49 2.29
CA GLY A 174 45.93 -5.84 2.49
C GLY A 174 46.21 -6.78 3.67
N ASP A 175 45.53 -6.63 4.82
CA ASP A 175 45.81 -7.47 6.00
C ASP A 175 44.60 -8.35 6.43
N ASP A 176 43.40 -8.05 5.96
CA ASP A 176 42.16 -8.77 6.30
C ASP A 176 41.68 -9.76 5.20
N SER A 177 42.58 -10.13 4.29
CA SER A 177 42.26 -11.15 3.26
C SER A 177 41.68 -12.46 3.84
N PRO A 178 42.07 -12.93 5.07
CA PRO A 178 41.41 -14.08 5.68
C PRO A 178 39.98 -13.83 6.09
N GLN A 179 39.59 -12.61 6.52
CA GLN A 179 38.24 -12.30 6.95
C GLN A 179 37.28 -12.16 5.73
N LEU A 180 37.72 -11.54 4.65
CA LEU A 180 36.94 -11.47 3.40
C LEU A 180 36.71 -12.87 2.80
N LEU A 181 37.75 -13.72 2.79
CA LEU A 181 37.66 -15.10 2.35
C LEU A 181 36.75 -15.92 3.26
N ALA A 182 36.84 -15.72 4.58
CA ALA A 182 35.96 -16.37 5.56
C ALA A 182 34.49 -15.93 5.36
N GLY A 183 34.24 -14.65 5.11
CA GLY A 183 32.92 -14.13 4.80
C GLY A 183 32.31 -14.71 3.52
N LEU A 184 33.10 -14.78 2.44
CA LEU A 184 32.71 -15.44 1.20
C LEU A 184 32.48 -16.95 1.37
N ALA A 185 33.32 -17.60 2.14
CA ALA A 185 33.16 -19.02 2.46
C ALA A 185 31.92 -19.29 3.31
N ALA A 186 31.61 -18.41 4.28
CA ALA A 186 30.38 -18.49 5.05
C ALA A 186 29.14 -18.26 4.20
N LEU A 187 29.18 -17.27 3.30
CA LEU A 187 28.10 -17.02 2.34
C LEU A 187 27.87 -18.25 1.44
N ALA A 188 28.95 -18.84 0.91
CA ALA A 188 28.86 -20.06 0.12
C ALA A 188 28.34 -21.24 0.97
N GLY A 189 28.80 -21.37 2.21
CA GLY A 189 28.30 -22.36 3.15
C GLY A 189 26.82 -22.21 3.48
N MET A 190 26.34 -20.97 3.70
CA MET A 190 24.93 -20.68 3.89
C MET A 190 24.10 -21.05 2.65
N VAL A 191 24.59 -20.73 1.44
CA VAL A 191 23.92 -21.10 0.18
C VAL A 191 23.84 -22.63 0.05
N LEU A 192 24.89 -23.34 0.34
CA LEU A 192 24.91 -24.80 0.32
C LEU A 192 23.97 -25.40 1.39
N ALA A 193 24.02 -24.88 2.62
CA ALA A 193 23.12 -25.31 3.70
C ALA A 193 21.67 -25.03 3.35
N GLY A 194 21.38 -23.85 2.78
CA GLY A 194 20.05 -23.45 2.32
C GLY A 194 19.49 -24.43 1.30
N LYS A 195 20.30 -24.77 0.31
CA LYS A 195 19.87 -25.64 -0.79
C LYS A 195 19.68 -27.11 -0.36
N TYR A 196 20.53 -27.64 0.52
CA TYR A 196 20.56 -29.07 0.80
C TYR A 196 20.04 -29.47 2.19
N ALA A 197 20.09 -28.57 3.19
CA ALA A 197 19.74 -28.89 4.57
C ALA A 197 18.43 -28.25 5.04
N LEU A 198 18.16 -26.99 4.67
CA LEU A 198 17.03 -26.23 5.24
C LEU A 198 15.67 -26.82 4.88
N ASN A 199 15.43 -27.11 3.60
CA ASN A 199 14.14 -27.64 3.16
C ASN A 199 13.82 -29.04 3.74
N PRO A 200 14.75 -30.02 3.77
CA PRO A 200 14.54 -31.29 4.46
C PRO A 200 14.29 -31.12 5.97
N TRP A 201 15.01 -30.22 6.62
CA TRP A 201 14.85 -29.95 8.05
C TRP A 201 13.50 -29.33 8.38
N LEU A 202 13.09 -28.30 7.65
CA LEU A 202 11.75 -27.70 7.78
C LEU A 202 10.65 -28.72 7.45
N GLY A 203 10.87 -29.60 6.45
CA GLY A 203 9.94 -30.67 6.10
C GLY A 203 9.79 -31.71 7.21
N TRP A 204 10.85 -32.01 7.92
CA TRP A 204 10.79 -32.90 9.09
C TRP A 204 10.01 -32.24 10.24
N LEU A 205 10.24 -30.94 10.52
CA LEU A 205 9.52 -30.19 11.54
C LEU A 205 8.02 -30.05 11.20
N ALA A 206 7.69 -29.78 9.95
CA ALA A 206 6.31 -29.67 9.50
C ALA A 206 5.49 -30.97 9.74
N LYS A 207 6.15 -32.15 9.65
CA LYS A 207 5.52 -33.44 9.96
C LYS A 207 5.12 -33.58 11.42
N LEU A 208 5.78 -32.87 12.33
CA LEU A 208 5.43 -32.87 13.77
C LEU A 208 4.15 -32.08 14.06
N ARG A 209 3.61 -31.33 13.09
CA ARG A 209 2.38 -30.51 13.18
C ARG A 209 2.36 -29.59 14.42
N ASN A 210 3.54 -29.13 14.86
CA ASN A 210 3.67 -28.22 15.99
C ASN A 210 4.10 -26.84 15.49
N ARG A 211 3.20 -25.86 15.63
CA ARG A 211 3.41 -24.48 15.18
C ARG A 211 4.54 -23.80 15.96
N GLU A 212 4.64 -24.06 17.27
CA GLU A 212 5.66 -23.44 18.12
C GLU A 212 7.08 -23.83 17.68
N LEU A 213 7.29 -25.11 17.32
CA LEU A 213 8.56 -25.58 16.79
C LEU A 213 8.90 -24.92 15.45
N MET A 214 7.90 -24.64 14.62
CA MET A 214 8.13 -23.97 13.34
C MET A 214 8.56 -22.52 13.54
N ILE A 215 7.89 -21.79 14.43
CA ILE A 215 8.25 -20.42 14.81
C ILE A 215 9.66 -20.37 15.41
N ALA A 216 9.94 -21.25 16.39
CA ALA A 216 11.26 -21.32 17.02
C ALA A 216 12.36 -21.62 16.02
N SER A 217 12.08 -22.52 15.05
CA SER A 217 13.01 -22.86 13.98
C SER A 217 13.28 -21.68 13.04
N ALA A 218 12.23 -20.95 12.66
CA ALA A 218 12.36 -19.77 11.84
C ALA A 218 13.22 -18.69 12.53
N LEU A 219 12.93 -18.41 13.80
CA LEU A 219 13.73 -17.45 14.59
C LEU A 219 15.18 -17.93 14.77
N MET A 220 15.40 -19.22 15.08
CA MET A 220 16.74 -19.79 15.21
C MET A 220 17.54 -19.66 13.91
N LEU A 221 16.90 -19.85 12.78
CA LEU A 221 17.52 -19.76 11.46
C LEU A 221 17.93 -18.33 11.14
N VAL A 222 17.04 -17.36 11.40
CA VAL A 222 17.30 -15.93 11.16
C VAL A 222 18.41 -15.45 12.09
N LEU A 223 18.26 -15.69 13.39
CA LEU A 223 19.23 -15.24 14.40
C LEU A 223 20.59 -15.94 14.25
N GLY A 224 20.58 -17.23 13.91
CA GLY A 224 21.80 -17.99 13.65
C GLY A 224 22.57 -17.48 12.43
N ALA A 225 21.86 -17.14 11.35
CA ALA A 225 22.46 -16.55 10.16
C ALA A 225 23.02 -15.14 10.45
N ALA A 226 22.29 -14.33 11.21
CA ALA A 226 22.71 -13.00 11.63
C ALA A 226 23.98 -13.08 12.51
N ALA A 227 23.96 -13.91 13.55
CA ALA A 227 25.08 -14.10 14.46
C ALA A 227 26.33 -14.67 13.74
N LEU A 228 26.15 -15.58 12.78
CA LEU A 228 27.26 -16.10 11.98
C LEU A 228 27.97 -14.99 11.20
N MET A 229 27.20 -14.10 10.57
CA MET A 229 27.75 -12.98 9.80
C MET A 229 28.42 -11.94 10.70
N GLU A 230 27.82 -11.63 11.84
CA GLU A 230 28.38 -10.71 12.84
C GLU A 230 29.74 -11.23 13.35
N HIS A 231 29.82 -12.53 13.65
CA HIS A 231 31.07 -13.16 14.12
C HIS A 231 32.21 -13.09 13.08
N LEU A 232 31.87 -12.96 11.82
CA LEU A 232 32.80 -12.79 10.70
C LEU A 232 33.10 -11.32 10.36
N GLY A 233 32.60 -10.36 11.18
CA GLY A 233 32.79 -8.93 10.97
C GLY A 233 31.88 -8.34 9.86
N LEU A 234 30.86 -9.08 9.45
CA LEU A 234 29.86 -8.62 8.49
C LEU A 234 28.57 -8.20 9.20
N SER A 235 27.68 -7.51 8.50
CA SER A 235 26.43 -7.04 9.10
C SER A 235 25.46 -8.21 9.39
N MET A 236 24.83 -8.20 10.58
CA MET A 236 23.76 -9.13 10.96
C MET A 236 22.63 -9.17 9.93
N GLY A 237 22.28 -8.00 9.40
CA GLY A 237 21.22 -7.84 8.41
C GLY A 237 21.50 -8.58 7.09
N LEU A 238 22.77 -8.60 6.66
CA LEU A 238 23.19 -9.37 5.48
C LEU A 238 22.94 -10.86 5.68
N GLY A 239 23.29 -11.40 6.86
CA GLY A 239 23.06 -12.81 7.19
C GLY A 239 21.58 -13.18 7.15
N ALA A 240 20.76 -12.39 7.80
CA ALA A 240 19.32 -12.58 7.82
C ALA A 240 18.69 -12.51 6.43
N PHE A 241 19.11 -11.51 5.64
CA PHE A 241 18.64 -11.37 4.28
C PHE A 241 18.96 -12.59 3.39
N VAL A 242 20.22 -13.03 3.41
CA VAL A 242 20.65 -14.22 2.64
C VAL A 242 19.84 -15.45 3.06
N ALA A 243 19.60 -15.64 4.37
CA ALA A 243 18.74 -16.71 4.87
C ALA A 243 17.31 -16.60 4.29
N GLY A 244 16.75 -15.39 4.19
CA GLY A 244 15.45 -15.13 3.56
C GLY A 244 15.43 -15.53 2.09
N VAL A 245 16.40 -15.08 1.31
CA VAL A 245 16.51 -15.40 -0.14
C VAL A 245 16.61 -16.90 -0.37
N LEU A 246 17.35 -17.63 0.47
CA LEU A 246 17.49 -19.08 0.36
C LEU A 246 16.16 -19.81 0.58
N LEU A 247 15.27 -19.24 1.39
CA LEU A 247 13.95 -19.78 1.67
C LEU A 247 12.83 -19.21 0.76
N ALA A 248 13.14 -18.23 -0.09
CA ALA A 248 12.16 -17.59 -0.97
C ALA A 248 11.43 -18.56 -1.92
N ASN A 249 12.07 -19.66 -2.30
CA ASN A 249 11.48 -20.74 -3.11
C ASN A 249 11.05 -21.97 -2.27
N SER A 250 11.10 -21.87 -0.93
CA SER A 250 10.67 -22.95 -0.06
C SER A 250 9.16 -23.13 -0.05
N PRO A 251 8.63 -24.38 -0.02
CA PRO A 251 7.21 -24.61 0.18
C PRO A 251 6.68 -24.07 1.52
N TYR A 252 7.56 -23.77 2.46
CA TYR A 252 7.24 -23.23 3.80
C TYR A 252 7.30 -21.70 3.87
N ARG A 253 7.56 -21.01 2.76
CA ARG A 253 7.73 -19.56 2.68
C ARG A 253 6.58 -18.78 3.34
N GLU A 254 5.35 -19.04 2.91
CA GLU A 254 4.16 -18.33 3.39
C GLU A 254 3.94 -18.53 4.90
N GLN A 255 4.21 -19.74 5.38
CA GLN A 255 4.12 -20.04 6.81
C GLN A 255 5.19 -19.29 7.61
N LEU A 256 6.45 -19.30 7.15
CA LEU A 256 7.56 -18.58 7.79
C LEU A 256 7.29 -17.06 7.81
N GLU A 257 6.80 -16.52 6.71
CA GLU A 257 6.40 -15.10 6.60
C GLU A 257 5.32 -14.76 7.63
N THR A 258 4.23 -15.53 7.65
CA THR A 258 3.11 -15.33 8.58
C THR A 258 3.55 -15.46 10.06
N ASP A 259 4.42 -16.41 10.36
CA ASP A 259 4.85 -16.68 11.74
C ASP A 259 5.87 -15.64 12.24
N ILE A 260 6.69 -15.04 11.36
CA ILE A 260 7.68 -14.00 11.71
C ILE A 260 7.10 -12.59 11.71
N GLN A 261 6.11 -12.33 10.87
CA GLN A 261 5.51 -10.99 10.68
C GLN A 261 5.14 -10.26 11.99
N PRO A 262 4.51 -10.90 13.01
CA PRO A 262 4.19 -10.23 14.27
C PRO A 262 5.43 -9.76 15.03
N PHE A 263 6.49 -10.56 15.06
CA PHE A 263 7.75 -10.22 15.72
C PHE A 263 8.46 -9.09 15.00
N LYS A 264 8.54 -9.15 13.66
CA LYS A 264 9.04 -8.03 12.84
C LYS A 264 8.33 -6.74 13.18
N SER A 265 7.00 -6.73 13.16
CA SER A 265 6.21 -5.51 13.32
C SER A 265 6.42 -4.87 14.70
N LEU A 266 6.45 -5.69 15.75
CA LEU A 266 6.67 -5.22 17.12
C LEU A 266 8.10 -4.69 17.31
N LEU A 267 9.11 -5.47 16.91
CA LEU A 267 10.51 -5.12 17.10
C LEU A 267 10.96 -3.97 16.20
N LEU A 268 10.42 -3.88 14.98
CA LEU A 268 10.66 -2.75 14.09
C LEU A 268 10.04 -1.45 14.66
N GLY A 269 8.85 -1.54 15.25
CA GLY A 269 8.27 -0.41 15.98
C GLY A 269 9.15 0.03 17.14
N LEU A 270 9.69 -0.92 17.92
CA LEU A 270 10.63 -0.65 18.99
C LEU A 270 11.94 -0.03 18.47
N PHE A 271 12.43 -0.46 17.30
CA PHE A 271 13.62 0.12 16.66
C PHE A 271 13.42 1.60 16.32
N PHE A 272 12.31 1.95 15.65
CA PHE A 272 12.05 3.37 15.36
C PHE A 272 11.82 4.20 16.62
N LEU A 273 11.22 3.62 17.64
CA LEU A 273 11.06 4.26 18.93
C LEU A 273 12.43 4.51 19.60
N ALA A 274 13.33 3.52 19.58
CA ALA A 274 14.70 3.66 20.10
C ALA A 274 15.51 4.72 19.33
N ILE A 275 15.40 4.76 17.99
CA ILE A 275 15.98 5.84 17.18
C ILE A 275 15.40 7.20 17.60
N GLY A 276 14.09 7.29 17.79
CA GLY A 276 13.46 8.52 18.30
C GLY A 276 14.02 8.96 19.63
N MET A 277 14.29 8.02 20.56
CA MET A 277 14.91 8.32 21.86
C MET A 277 16.36 8.84 21.74
N THR A 278 17.10 8.39 20.73
CA THR A 278 18.49 8.84 20.48
C THR A 278 18.56 10.10 19.61
N MET A 279 17.45 10.54 19.02
CA MET A 279 17.38 11.73 18.19
C MET A 279 17.61 12.99 18.98
N ASP A 280 18.66 13.74 18.64
CA ASP A 280 18.94 15.04 19.28
C ASP A 280 18.28 16.19 18.50
N LEU A 281 17.11 16.62 18.98
CA LEU A 281 16.41 17.77 18.39
C LEU A 281 17.14 19.10 18.58
N ARG A 282 18.16 19.18 19.47
CA ARG A 282 18.96 20.38 19.62
C ARG A 282 19.74 20.68 18.36
N LEU A 283 20.14 19.63 17.61
CA LEU A 283 20.79 19.81 16.30
C LEU A 283 19.96 20.64 15.33
N LEU A 284 18.63 20.58 15.44
CA LEU A 284 17.72 21.39 14.61
C LEU A 284 17.80 22.88 14.99
N VAL A 285 18.08 23.18 16.26
CA VAL A 285 18.21 24.54 16.76
C VAL A 285 19.63 25.06 16.57
N ASP A 286 20.63 24.21 16.79
CA ASP A 286 22.05 24.57 16.73
C ASP A 286 22.55 24.70 15.28
N ASN A 287 22.06 23.84 14.36
CA ASN A 287 22.48 23.80 12.96
C ASN A 287 21.28 23.82 11.99
N PRO A 288 20.37 24.78 12.07
CA PRO A 288 19.16 24.80 11.25
C PRO A 288 19.46 24.94 9.76
N GLY A 289 20.55 25.66 9.42
CA GLY A 289 20.98 25.89 8.05
C GLY A 289 21.43 24.61 7.36
N ASP A 290 22.25 23.79 8.02
CA ASP A 290 22.77 22.52 7.47
C ASP A 290 21.64 21.52 7.27
N ILE A 291 20.77 21.37 8.29
CA ILE A 291 19.62 20.45 8.20
C ILE A 291 18.66 20.87 7.08
N ALA A 292 18.35 22.16 6.98
CA ALA A 292 17.50 22.67 5.90
C ALA A 292 18.17 22.46 4.52
N LEU A 293 19.47 22.68 4.40
CA LEU A 293 20.22 22.45 3.17
C LEU A 293 20.22 20.97 2.78
N TYR A 294 20.54 20.08 3.71
CA TYR A 294 20.54 18.63 3.44
C TYR A 294 19.14 18.12 3.06
N LEU A 295 18.09 18.63 3.73
CA LEU A 295 16.71 18.31 3.40
C LEU A 295 16.33 18.79 1.98
N LEU A 296 16.70 20.03 1.63
CA LEU A 296 16.46 20.58 0.30
C LEU A 296 17.23 19.81 -0.80
N VAL A 297 18.49 19.45 -0.52
CA VAL A 297 19.32 18.64 -1.41
C VAL A 297 18.67 17.26 -1.61
N LEU A 298 18.26 16.59 -0.54
CA LEU A 298 17.59 15.29 -0.61
C LEU A 298 16.32 15.34 -1.47
N LEU A 299 15.39 16.22 -1.09
CA LEU A 299 14.09 16.32 -1.76
C LEU A 299 14.25 16.82 -3.20
N GLY A 300 15.09 17.84 -3.40
CA GLY A 300 15.30 18.46 -4.72
C GLY A 300 15.97 17.52 -5.72
N VAL A 301 17.07 16.86 -5.32
CA VAL A 301 17.80 15.95 -6.20
C VAL A 301 16.94 14.74 -6.58
N LYS A 302 16.28 14.10 -5.58
CA LYS A 302 15.43 12.93 -5.88
C LYS A 302 14.21 13.32 -6.71
N ALA A 303 13.55 14.43 -6.39
CA ALA A 303 12.42 14.90 -7.19
C ALA A 303 12.85 15.21 -8.64
N LEU A 304 14.02 15.81 -8.84
CA LEU A 304 14.57 16.08 -10.18
C LEU A 304 14.83 14.78 -10.94
N VAL A 305 15.51 13.81 -10.34
CA VAL A 305 15.78 12.50 -10.96
C VAL A 305 14.49 11.81 -11.38
N LEU A 306 13.52 11.75 -10.47
CA LEU A 306 12.22 11.12 -10.71
C LEU A 306 11.43 11.88 -11.80
N ALA A 307 11.52 13.22 -11.81
CA ALA A 307 10.91 14.04 -12.83
C ALA A 307 11.53 13.76 -14.21
N VAL A 308 12.86 13.67 -14.32
CA VAL A 308 13.54 13.34 -15.57
C VAL A 308 13.12 11.95 -16.06
N ILE A 309 13.15 10.93 -15.18
CA ILE A 309 12.72 9.56 -15.52
C ILE A 309 11.28 9.53 -16.02
N SER A 310 10.37 10.25 -15.36
CA SER A 310 8.97 10.33 -15.73
C SER A 310 8.75 11.05 -17.06
N ARG A 311 9.48 12.16 -17.28
CA ARG A 311 9.35 12.95 -18.52
C ARG A 311 9.89 12.21 -19.74
N VAL A 312 11.00 11.50 -19.61
CA VAL A 312 11.54 10.64 -20.68
C VAL A 312 10.52 9.59 -21.11
N ARG A 313 9.61 9.19 -20.21
CA ARG A 313 8.52 8.25 -20.50
C ARG A 313 7.23 8.90 -20.98
N GLY A 314 7.23 10.21 -21.20
CA GLY A 314 6.06 10.96 -21.69
C GLY A 314 4.98 11.22 -20.65
N VAL A 315 5.28 11.07 -19.35
CA VAL A 315 4.31 11.33 -18.28
C VAL A 315 4.01 12.85 -18.21
N GLU A 316 2.77 13.22 -18.04
CA GLU A 316 2.29 14.60 -17.87
C GLU A 316 2.94 15.29 -16.66
N TRP A 317 3.15 16.63 -16.74
CA TRP A 317 3.85 17.40 -15.71
C TRP A 317 3.25 17.27 -14.30
N ARG A 318 1.92 17.29 -14.17
CA ARG A 318 1.25 17.11 -12.88
C ARG A 318 1.55 15.74 -12.26
N ASN A 319 1.38 14.70 -13.05
CA ASN A 319 1.64 13.32 -12.62
C ASN A 319 3.14 13.09 -12.37
N THR A 320 4.01 13.77 -13.10
CA THR A 320 5.46 13.80 -12.86
C THR A 320 5.78 14.44 -11.50
N ALA A 321 5.15 15.58 -11.17
CA ALA A 321 5.35 16.24 -9.88
C ALA A 321 4.86 15.38 -8.72
N LEU A 322 3.66 14.82 -8.81
CA LEU A 322 3.11 13.92 -7.78
C LEU A 322 3.99 12.69 -7.57
N PHE A 323 4.45 12.05 -8.66
CA PHE A 323 5.34 10.90 -8.61
C PHE A 323 6.70 11.24 -8.01
N GLY A 324 7.26 12.41 -8.38
CA GLY A 324 8.51 12.91 -7.83
C GLY A 324 8.42 13.15 -6.33
N ILE A 325 7.37 13.83 -5.86
CA ILE A 325 7.18 14.12 -4.43
C ILE A 325 6.88 12.84 -3.63
N LEU A 326 6.12 11.91 -4.20
CA LEU A 326 5.79 10.66 -3.53
C LEU A 326 7.03 9.83 -3.16
N LEU A 327 8.08 9.88 -3.98
CA LEU A 327 9.29 9.07 -3.83
C LEU A 327 10.55 9.88 -3.45
N CYS A 328 10.49 11.22 -3.29
CA CYS A 328 11.68 12.03 -3.02
C CYS A 328 12.20 11.96 -1.58
N GLN A 329 11.43 11.44 -0.66
CA GLN A 329 11.80 11.29 0.75
C GLN A 329 12.91 10.25 0.96
N GLY A 330 13.55 10.30 2.14
CA GLY A 330 14.42 9.22 2.63
C GLY A 330 13.60 8.01 3.05
N GLY A 331 14.22 6.83 3.06
CA GLY A 331 13.59 5.58 3.48
C GLY A 331 13.96 5.16 4.90
N GLU A 332 13.20 4.23 5.47
CA GLU A 332 13.46 3.62 6.78
C GLU A 332 14.81 2.90 6.87
N PHE A 333 15.29 2.38 5.76
CA PHE A 333 16.61 1.74 5.69
C PHE A 333 17.76 2.72 5.92
N ALA A 334 17.53 4.03 5.73
CA ALA A 334 18.57 5.02 5.97
C ALA A 334 19.05 5.01 7.43
N PHE A 335 18.15 4.83 8.40
CA PHE A 335 18.51 4.73 9.81
C PHE A 335 19.47 3.57 10.08
N VAL A 336 19.21 2.41 9.46
CA VAL A 336 20.04 1.21 9.58
C VAL A 336 21.40 1.41 8.93
N LEU A 337 21.42 1.94 7.69
CA LEU A 337 22.64 2.15 6.91
C LEU A 337 23.53 3.21 7.57
N PHE A 338 22.96 4.28 8.14
CA PHE A 338 23.72 5.29 8.88
C PHE A 338 24.27 4.74 10.21
N THR A 339 23.52 3.93 10.94
CA THR A 339 24.02 3.24 12.14
C THR A 339 25.18 2.33 11.79
N GLN A 340 25.10 1.57 10.70
CA GLN A 340 26.18 0.72 10.23
C GLN A 340 27.40 1.53 9.77
N ALA A 341 27.20 2.63 9.05
CA ALA A 341 28.27 3.52 8.62
C ALA A 341 28.98 4.19 9.82
N GLN A 342 28.24 4.51 10.87
CA GLN A 342 28.79 5.01 12.13
C GLN A 342 29.61 3.94 12.86
N ALA A 343 29.11 2.72 12.95
CA ALA A 343 29.82 1.60 13.56
C ALA A 343 31.15 1.29 12.85
N LEU A 344 31.21 1.54 11.55
CA LEU A 344 32.44 1.42 10.74
C LEU A 344 33.33 2.67 10.82
N ASN A 345 33.02 3.67 11.65
CA ASN A 345 33.71 4.97 11.74
C ASN A 345 33.80 5.72 10.39
N LEU A 346 32.92 5.44 9.46
CA LEU A 346 32.82 6.15 8.17
C LEU A 346 32.09 7.50 8.33
N LEU A 347 31.11 7.57 9.22
CA LEU A 347 30.35 8.77 9.55
C LEU A 347 30.47 9.07 11.06
N ASP A 348 30.62 10.34 11.41
CA ASP A 348 30.60 10.75 12.81
C ASP A 348 29.17 10.79 13.37
N SER A 349 29.05 10.74 14.70
CA SER A 349 27.75 10.70 15.39
C SER A 349 26.89 11.95 15.16
N THR A 350 27.51 13.11 15.01
CA THR A 350 26.80 14.39 14.80
C THR A 350 26.16 14.39 13.40
N LEU A 351 26.92 14.02 12.38
CA LEU A 351 26.44 13.93 11.00
C LEU A 351 25.32 12.89 10.87
N VAL A 352 25.49 11.71 11.51
CA VAL A 352 24.43 10.68 11.55
C VAL A 352 23.17 11.23 12.21
N GLY A 353 23.30 11.96 13.33
CA GLY A 353 22.16 12.62 13.97
C GLY A 353 21.45 13.62 13.06
N GLN A 354 22.20 14.46 12.34
CA GLN A 354 21.64 15.42 11.36
C GLN A 354 20.94 14.70 10.20
N LEU A 355 21.56 13.66 9.62
CA LEU A 355 21.01 12.91 8.51
C LEU A 355 19.74 12.12 8.92
N ASN A 356 19.69 11.56 10.12
CA ASN A 356 18.51 10.91 10.66
C ASN A 356 17.34 11.91 10.83
N LEU A 357 17.63 13.13 11.30
CA LEU A 357 16.63 14.22 11.36
C LEU A 357 16.14 14.59 9.95
N VAL A 358 17.04 14.71 8.98
CA VAL A 358 16.70 14.99 7.57
C VAL A 358 15.78 13.92 7.00
N VAL A 359 16.07 12.64 7.24
CA VAL A 359 15.21 11.52 6.80
C VAL A 359 13.82 11.63 7.42
N ALA A 360 13.73 11.81 8.75
CA ALA A 360 12.44 11.93 9.44
C ALA A 360 11.63 13.14 8.95
N LEU A 361 12.30 14.31 8.79
CA LEU A 361 11.66 15.52 8.28
C LEU A 361 11.20 15.36 6.83
N SER A 362 11.97 14.65 5.98
CA SER A 362 11.59 14.39 4.59
C SER A 362 10.33 13.53 4.50
N MET A 363 10.19 12.53 5.38
CA MET A 363 8.98 11.71 5.48
C MET A 363 7.78 12.56 5.95
N ALA A 364 7.97 13.42 6.96
CA ALA A 364 6.92 14.30 7.46
C ALA A 364 6.49 15.37 6.44
N ALA A 365 7.44 15.86 5.62
CA ALA A 365 7.17 16.88 4.60
C ALA A 365 6.37 16.31 3.41
N THR A 366 6.52 15.03 3.08
CA THR A 366 5.93 14.43 1.87
C THR A 366 4.40 14.56 1.78
N PRO A 367 3.59 14.26 2.81
CA PRO A 367 2.14 14.45 2.75
C PRO A 367 1.75 15.92 2.55
N LEU A 368 2.50 16.83 3.17
CA LEU A 368 2.26 18.27 3.05
C LEU A 368 2.56 18.76 1.64
N LEU A 369 3.67 18.30 1.05
CA LEU A 369 4.06 18.62 -0.32
C LEU A 369 3.06 18.05 -1.33
N LEU A 370 2.58 16.81 -1.15
CA LEU A 370 1.55 16.21 -1.99
C LEU A 370 0.25 17.01 -1.93
N LYS A 371 -0.17 17.41 -0.71
CA LYS A 371 -1.35 18.24 -0.53
C LYS A 371 -1.18 19.63 -1.16
N LEU A 372 0.01 20.21 -1.07
CA LEU A 372 0.34 21.48 -1.71
C LEU A 372 0.24 21.39 -3.24
N VAL A 373 0.81 20.34 -3.84
CA VAL A 373 0.74 20.14 -5.30
C VAL A 373 -0.68 19.91 -5.75
N THR A 374 -1.49 19.14 -5.03
CA THR A 374 -2.90 18.93 -5.37
C THR A 374 -3.72 20.22 -5.25
N LEU A 375 -3.35 21.12 -4.32
CA LEU A 375 -3.98 22.42 -4.15
C LEU A 375 -3.56 23.42 -5.25
N LEU A 376 -2.27 23.47 -5.58
CA LEU A 376 -1.71 24.38 -6.60
C LEU A 376 -2.02 23.92 -8.03
N TRP A 377 -2.09 22.62 -8.24
CA TRP A 377 -2.50 21.97 -9.47
C TRP A 377 -3.73 21.10 -9.21
N PRO A 378 -4.90 21.72 -8.96
CA PRO A 378 -6.11 20.94 -8.86
C PRO A 378 -6.21 20.09 -10.12
N GLU A 379 -6.68 18.88 -9.96
CA GLU A 379 -6.99 18.04 -11.09
C GLU A 379 -7.90 18.88 -11.98
N ARG A 380 -7.34 19.49 -13.01
CA ARG A 380 -8.18 19.77 -14.16
C ARG A 380 -8.74 18.40 -14.46
N ARG A 381 -10.00 18.20 -14.24
CA ARG A 381 -10.76 17.18 -14.94
C ARG A 381 -10.59 17.50 -16.44
N THR A 382 -9.39 17.35 -16.93
CA THR A 382 -9.18 17.02 -18.30
C THR A 382 -9.76 15.63 -18.34
N SER A 383 -11.04 15.53 -18.74
CA SER A 383 -11.29 14.43 -19.61
C SER A 383 -10.00 14.32 -20.41
N SER A 384 -9.26 13.25 -20.22
CA SER A 384 -8.17 12.88 -21.12
C SER A 384 -8.87 12.42 -22.41
N ALA A 385 -9.62 13.38 -22.97
CA ALA A 385 -10.01 13.37 -24.33
C ALA A 385 -8.68 13.35 -25.08
N ARG A 386 -8.24 12.18 -25.46
CA ARG A 386 -7.59 12.09 -26.75
C ARG A 386 -8.62 12.69 -27.69
N PRO A 387 -8.31 13.81 -28.39
CA PRO A 387 -9.26 14.42 -29.33
C PRO A 387 -9.81 13.41 -30.35
N ASP A 388 -9.09 12.30 -30.53
CA ASP A 388 -9.36 11.20 -31.45
C ASP A 388 -10.41 10.19 -30.94
N LEU A 389 -10.88 10.29 -29.67
CA LEU A 389 -11.87 9.39 -29.05
C LEU A 389 -13.16 10.12 -28.60
N GLU A 390 -13.21 11.46 -28.79
CA GLU A 390 -14.41 12.23 -28.49
C GLU A 390 -15.52 11.96 -29.50
N ALA A 391 -16.70 11.84 -28.98
CA ALA A 391 -18.08 11.96 -29.49
C ALA A 391 -18.36 12.10 -31.02
N GLU A 392 -17.35 12.36 -31.87
CA GLU A 392 -17.53 12.53 -33.31
C GLU A 392 -17.75 11.19 -34.06
N ASP A 393 -17.41 10.07 -33.43
CA ASP A 393 -17.53 8.74 -34.06
C ASP A 393 -18.73 7.92 -33.53
N MET A 394 -19.62 8.51 -32.72
CA MET A 394 -20.84 7.80 -32.36
C MET A 394 -21.77 7.77 -33.57
N PRO A 395 -22.15 6.58 -34.06
CA PRO A 395 -23.07 6.49 -35.18
C PRO A 395 -24.40 7.16 -34.81
N ASP A 396 -24.99 7.86 -35.75
CA ASP A 396 -26.35 8.45 -35.63
C ASP A 396 -27.38 7.32 -35.62
N HIS A 397 -27.45 6.60 -34.48
CA HIS A 397 -28.38 5.49 -34.29
C HIS A 397 -29.20 5.75 -33.01
N HIS A 398 -30.42 5.27 -33.02
CA HIS A 398 -31.36 5.39 -31.91
C HIS A 398 -31.26 4.18 -31.00
N PRO A 399 -30.35 4.16 -29.98
CA PRO A 399 -30.21 3.02 -29.10
C PRO A 399 -31.46 2.90 -28.21
N ARG A 400 -31.87 1.66 -27.95
CA ARG A 400 -32.94 1.39 -26.97
C ARG A 400 -32.44 1.47 -25.54
N VAL A 401 -31.15 1.24 -25.34
CA VAL A 401 -30.51 1.19 -24.03
C VAL A 401 -29.19 1.96 -24.08
N VAL A 402 -28.92 2.78 -23.06
CA VAL A 402 -27.60 3.37 -22.82
C VAL A 402 -27.02 2.74 -21.56
N ILE A 403 -25.79 2.20 -21.65
CA ILE A 403 -25.06 1.61 -20.52
C ILE A 403 -23.97 2.59 -20.11
N ALA A 404 -24.03 3.08 -18.89
CA ALA A 404 -23.04 3.95 -18.28
C ALA A 404 -22.17 3.14 -17.29
N GLY A 405 -20.92 2.88 -17.67
CA GLY A 405 -19.98 2.01 -16.97
C GLY A 405 -20.00 0.59 -17.53
N LEU A 406 -18.90 0.19 -18.19
CA LEU A 406 -18.74 -1.15 -18.75
C LEU A 406 -17.75 -2.04 -17.95
N GLY A 407 -17.58 -1.76 -16.68
CA GLY A 407 -16.89 -2.62 -15.73
C GLY A 407 -17.60 -3.97 -15.55
N ARG A 408 -17.23 -4.71 -14.51
CA ARG A 408 -17.72 -6.08 -14.22
C ARG A 408 -19.25 -6.25 -14.29
N PHE A 409 -20.00 -5.25 -13.83
CA PHE A 409 -21.48 -5.28 -13.84
C PHE A 409 -22.05 -4.98 -15.22
N GLY A 410 -21.63 -3.88 -15.86
CA GLY A 410 -22.12 -3.45 -17.16
C GLY A 410 -21.85 -4.44 -18.30
N GLN A 411 -20.69 -5.12 -18.28
CA GLN A 411 -20.33 -6.13 -19.25
C GLN A 411 -21.31 -7.33 -19.27
N ILE A 412 -21.81 -7.75 -18.11
CA ILE A 412 -22.80 -8.85 -18.03
C ILE A 412 -24.10 -8.43 -18.74
N THR A 413 -24.57 -7.22 -18.44
CA THR A 413 -25.76 -6.66 -19.09
C THR A 413 -25.56 -6.53 -20.60
N ALA A 414 -24.43 -5.98 -21.03
CA ALA A 414 -24.11 -5.80 -22.44
C ALA A 414 -24.10 -7.14 -23.21
N ARG A 415 -23.49 -8.19 -22.65
CA ARG A 415 -23.47 -9.53 -23.28
C ARG A 415 -24.86 -10.10 -23.51
N ILE A 416 -25.77 -9.91 -22.57
CA ILE A 416 -27.16 -10.37 -22.71
C ILE A 416 -27.89 -9.58 -23.80
N LEU A 417 -27.69 -8.25 -23.85
CA LEU A 417 -28.28 -7.40 -24.89
C LEU A 417 -27.77 -7.76 -26.29
N VAL A 418 -26.45 -8.02 -26.44
CA VAL A 418 -25.85 -8.53 -27.68
C VAL A 418 -26.49 -9.86 -28.10
N ALA A 419 -26.61 -10.81 -27.17
CA ALA A 419 -27.22 -12.13 -27.47
C ALA A 419 -28.67 -12.02 -27.92
N ARG A 420 -29.38 -10.99 -27.47
CA ARG A 420 -30.77 -10.67 -27.84
C ARG A 420 -30.90 -9.73 -29.04
N LYS A 421 -29.76 -9.29 -29.60
CA LYS A 421 -29.70 -8.31 -30.71
C LYS A 421 -30.46 -7.01 -30.38
N ILE A 422 -30.39 -6.54 -29.12
CA ILE A 422 -30.96 -5.27 -28.68
C ILE A 422 -29.89 -4.20 -28.87
N PRO A 423 -30.15 -3.15 -29.69
CA PRO A 423 -29.18 -2.09 -29.90
C PRO A 423 -29.00 -1.27 -28.62
N PHE A 424 -27.74 -1.01 -28.25
CA PHE A 424 -27.36 -0.19 -27.12
C PHE A 424 -26.12 0.63 -27.42
N THR A 425 -25.94 1.74 -26.71
CA THR A 425 -24.69 2.50 -26.66
C THR A 425 -24.06 2.30 -25.28
N ALA A 426 -22.77 2.04 -25.25
CA ALA A 426 -22.03 1.90 -23.98
C ALA A 426 -21.03 3.03 -23.82
N LEU A 427 -21.02 3.66 -22.65
CA LEU A 427 -20.10 4.72 -22.24
C LEU A 427 -19.23 4.24 -21.09
N ASP A 428 -17.92 4.50 -21.18
CA ASP A 428 -17.01 4.36 -20.06
C ASP A 428 -16.04 5.52 -19.99
N SER A 429 -15.54 5.84 -18.82
CA SER A 429 -14.57 6.91 -18.59
C SER A 429 -13.13 6.43 -18.49
N ASP A 430 -12.89 5.12 -18.52
CA ASP A 430 -11.55 4.53 -18.47
C ASP A 430 -11.07 4.16 -19.88
N PRO A 431 -10.06 4.90 -20.42
CA PRO A 431 -9.54 4.62 -21.77
C PRO A 431 -8.88 3.25 -21.90
N ASP A 432 -8.26 2.75 -20.82
CA ASP A 432 -7.59 1.44 -20.83
C ASP A 432 -8.62 0.29 -20.86
N GLU A 433 -9.74 0.44 -20.17
CA GLU A 433 -10.88 -0.50 -20.25
C GLU A 433 -11.54 -0.45 -21.64
N ILE A 434 -11.73 0.72 -22.22
CA ILE A 434 -12.30 0.89 -23.55
C ILE A 434 -11.45 0.19 -24.62
N ASP A 435 -10.13 0.42 -24.60
CA ASP A 435 -9.20 -0.22 -25.55
C ASP A 435 -9.23 -1.76 -25.42
N MET A 436 -9.36 -2.26 -24.19
CA MET A 436 -9.48 -3.69 -23.94
C MET A 436 -10.81 -4.24 -24.48
N LEU A 437 -11.91 -3.56 -24.20
CA LEU A 437 -13.26 -4.01 -24.60
C LEU A 437 -13.47 -3.94 -26.11
N ARG A 438 -12.92 -2.93 -26.80
CA ARG A 438 -12.93 -2.84 -28.27
C ARG A 438 -12.16 -3.99 -28.93
N ARG A 439 -11.03 -4.43 -28.35
CA ARG A 439 -10.30 -5.63 -28.85
C ARG A 439 -11.12 -6.91 -28.78
N TYR A 440 -12.10 -6.96 -27.87
CA TYR A 440 -13.05 -8.08 -27.78
C TYR A 440 -14.32 -7.88 -28.62
N GLY A 441 -14.34 -6.86 -29.50
CA GLY A 441 -15.43 -6.60 -30.44
C GLY A 441 -16.65 -5.89 -29.84
N ASN A 442 -16.50 -5.21 -28.71
CA ASN A 442 -17.57 -4.41 -28.11
C ASN A 442 -17.53 -2.96 -28.63
N GLU A 443 -18.69 -2.39 -28.99
CA GLU A 443 -18.83 -0.97 -29.32
C GLU A 443 -18.93 -0.16 -28.02
N VAL A 444 -17.81 0.38 -27.59
CA VAL A 444 -17.70 1.22 -26.38
C VAL A 444 -17.13 2.58 -26.76
N TYR A 445 -17.76 3.61 -26.26
CA TYR A 445 -17.35 4.99 -26.49
C TYR A 445 -16.80 5.62 -25.22
N PHE A 446 -15.81 6.50 -25.39
CA PHE A 446 -15.29 7.28 -24.28
C PHE A 446 -16.31 8.35 -23.88
N GLY A 447 -16.70 8.40 -22.60
CA GLY A 447 -17.61 9.43 -22.13
C GLY A 447 -17.76 9.50 -20.62
N ASP A 448 -17.64 10.71 -20.09
CA ASP A 448 -18.00 11.01 -18.69
C ASP A 448 -19.52 11.20 -18.60
N VAL A 449 -20.19 10.24 -17.99
CA VAL A 449 -21.67 10.22 -17.84
C VAL A 449 -22.23 11.36 -16.97
N THR A 450 -21.37 12.15 -16.33
CA THR A 450 -21.77 13.37 -15.62
C THR A 450 -21.88 14.58 -16.55
N ARG A 451 -21.63 14.41 -17.85
CA ARG A 451 -21.74 15.45 -18.90
C ARG A 451 -23.02 15.25 -19.73
N LEU A 452 -23.85 16.30 -19.77
CA LEU A 452 -25.12 16.26 -20.46
C LEU A 452 -24.99 16.12 -21.99
N ASP A 453 -23.97 16.78 -22.57
CA ASP A 453 -23.68 16.72 -24.01
C ASP A 453 -23.31 15.30 -24.45
N LEU A 454 -22.53 14.57 -23.67
CA LEU A 454 -22.18 13.18 -23.97
C LEU A 454 -23.34 12.21 -23.83
N LEU A 455 -24.25 12.44 -22.87
CA LEU A 455 -25.49 11.66 -22.75
C LEU A 455 -26.40 11.85 -23.94
N ARG A 456 -26.48 13.07 -24.47
CA ARG A 456 -27.25 13.38 -25.71
C ARG A 456 -26.64 12.70 -26.92
N ASN A 457 -25.33 12.84 -27.11
CA ASN A 457 -24.61 12.19 -28.21
C ASN A 457 -24.70 10.65 -28.15
N ALA A 458 -24.77 10.08 -26.95
CA ALA A 458 -25.02 8.63 -26.76
C ALA A 458 -26.45 8.20 -27.12
N GLY A 459 -27.30 9.12 -27.55
CA GLY A 459 -28.66 8.84 -27.97
C GLY A 459 -29.64 8.62 -26.82
N LEU A 460 -29.36 9.17 -25.62
CA LEU A 460 -30.24 9.00 -24.45
C LEU A 460 -31.63 9.55 -24.65
N GLU A 461 -31.78 10.59 -25.49
CA GLU A 461 -33.11 11.16 -25.89
C GLU A 461 -34.04 10.14 -26.56
N HIS A 462 -33.47 9.11 -27.21
CA HIS A 462 -34.20 8.06 -27.90
C HIS A 462 -34.25 6.74 -27.14
N ALA A 463 -33.44 6.64 -26.06
CA ALA A 463 -33.36 5.44 -25.24
C ALA A 463 -34.55 5.30 -24.30
N ARG A 464 -35.02 4.07 -24.09
CA ARG A 464 -36.05 3.77 -23.07
C ARG A 464 -35.45 3.51 -21.70
N VAL A 465 -34.22 3.00 -21.67
CA VAL A 465 -33.57 2.54 -20.43
C VAL A 465 -32.12 3.02 -20.40
N MET A 466 -31.72 3.56 -19.27
CA MET A 466 -30.32 3.76 -18.93
C MET A 466 -29.90 2.78 -17.84
N VAL A 467 -28.86 2.01 -18.10
CA VAL A 467 -28.22 1.17 -17.07
C VAL A 467 -27.06 1.95 -16.48
N LEU A 468 -27.18 2.36 -15.24
CA LEU A 468 -26.17 3.16 -14.53
C LEU A 468 -25.31 2.22 -13.65
N ALA A 469 -24.16 1.83 -14.18
CA ALA A 469 -23.25 0.83 -13.58
C ALA A 469 -21.87 1.39 -13.18
N VAL A 470 -21.79 2.70 -12.97
CA VAL A 470 -20.57 3.44 -12.59
C VAL A 470 -20.15 3.07 -11.18
N ASP A 471 -18.82 2.87 -10.95
CA ASP A 471 -18.26 2.50 -9.66
C ASP A 471 -18.20 3.67 -8.66
N ASP A 472 -17.93 4.88 -9.15
CA ASP A 472 -17.88 6.09 -8.33
C ASP A 472 -19.29 6.53 -7.91
N VAL A 473 -19.52 6.59 -6.59
CA VAL A 473 -20.82 6.91 -6.01
C VAL A 473 -21.26 8.32 -6.37
N ASP A 474 -20.34 9.29 -6.32
CA ASP A 474 -20.67 10.69 -6.61
C ASP A 474 -20.98 10.92 -8.10
N ALA A 475 -20.22 10.27 -8.98
CA ALA A 475 -20.50 10.31 -10.42
C ALA A 475 -21.84 9.63 -10.74
N SER A 476 -22.14 8.49 -10.11
CA SER A 476 -23.42 7.79 -10.26
C SER A 476 -24.61 8.68 -9.84
N LEU A 477 -24.54 9.31 -8.67
CA LEU A 477 -25.59 10.21 -8.17
C LEU A 477 -25.78 11.45 -9.07
N LYS A 478 -24.67 12.05 -9.54
CA LYS A 478 -24.72 13.18 -10.47
C LYS A 478 -25.35 12.81 -11.81
N ALA A 479 -24.96 11.65 -12.36
CA ALA A 479 -25.54 11.15 -13.60
C ALA A 479 -27.04 10.87 -13.43
N ALA A 480 -27.45 10.20 -12.34
CA ALA A 480 -28.86 9.96 -12.04
C ALA A 480 -29.66 11.26 -11.95
N ALA A 481 -29.17 12.28 -11.23
CA ALA A 481 -29.81 13.58 -11.12
C ALA A 481 -29.94 14.28 -12.47
N LEU A 482 -28.87 14.28 -13.29
CA LEU A 482 -28.89 14.83 -14.65
C LEU A 482 -29.94 14.17 -15.55
N VAL A 483 -29.99 12.85 -15.54
CA VAL A 483 -30.91 12.07 -16.36
C VAL A 483 -32.34 12.29 -15.91
N ARG A 484 -32.62 12.28 -14.62
CA ARG A 484 -33.98 12.58 -14.10
C ARG A 484 -34.46 13.97 -14.43
N HIS A 485 -33.53 14.95 -14.48
CA HIS A 485 -33.88 16.34 -14.79
C HIS A 485 -34.10 16.58 -16.30
N HIS A 486 -33.24 16.03 -17.15
CA HIS A 486 -33.25 16.35 -18.59
C HIS A 486 -33.93 15.29 -19.48
N PHE A 487 -34.07 14.05 -18.98
CA PHE A 487 -34.64 12.91 -19.69
C PHE A 487 -35.66 12.17 -18.79
N PRO A 488 -36.77 12.81 -18.39
CA PRO A 488 -37.69 12.26 -17.39
C PRO A 488 -38.37 10.95 -17.83
N ASP A 489 -38.48 10.71 -19.13
CA ASP A 489 -39.10 9.52 -19.71
C ASP A 489 -38.16 8.29 -19.73
N VAL A 490 -36.87 8.49 -19.48
CA VAL A 490 -35.89 7.40 -19.47
C VAL A 490 -35.96 6.67 -18.12
N THR A 491 -36.17 5.37 -18.19
CA THR A 491 -36.09 4.52 -16.98
C THR A 491 -34.64 4.25 -16.61
N ILE A 492 -34.27 4.61 -15.38
CA ILE A 492 -32.92 4.35 -14.85
C ILE A 492 -32.93 3.02 -14.09
N VAL A 493 -32.06 2.09 -14.48
CA VAL A 493 -31.71 0.88 -13.74
C VAL A 493 -30.31 1.09 -13.16
N ALA A 494 -30.24 1.41 -11.87
CA ALA A 494 -28.99 1.80 -11.25
C ALA A 494 -28.39 0.68 -10.38
N ARG A 495 -27.08 0.48 -10.50
CA ARG A 495 -26.28 -0.30 -9.58
C ARG A 495 -25.93 0.56 -8.36
N ALA A 496 -26.22 0.07 -7.18
CA ALA A 496 -25.79 0.68 -5.92
C ALA A 496 -24.64 -0.14 -5.31
N ARG A 497 -23.61 0.55 -4.86
CA ARG A 497 -22.44 -0.06 -4.22
C ARG A 497 -22.78 -0.62 -2.85
N ASP A 498 -23.57 0.12 -2.09
CA ASP A 498 -23.99 -0.22 -0.74
C ASP A 498 -25.43 0.30 -0.46
N ARG A 499 -25.88 0.08 0.77
CA ARG A 499 -27.22 0.47 1.22
C ARG A 499 -27.41 1.99 1.20
N PHE A 500 -26.38 2.76 1.56
CA PHE A 500 -26.45 4.21 1.61
C PHE A 500 -26.52 4.82 0.20
N HIS A 501 -25.79 4.25 -0.75
CA HIS A 501 -25.88 4.64 -2.16
C HIS A 501 -27.27 4.32 -2.74
N ALA A 502 -27.80 3.12 -2.44
CA ALA A 502 -29.18 2.76 -2.86
C ALA A 502 -30.22 3.75 -2.34
N TYR A 503 -30.10 4.14 -1.08
CA TYR A 503 -30.93 5.15 -0.45
C TYR A 503 -30.89 6.49 -1.21
N LYS A 504 -29.71 7.03 -1.48
CA LYS A 504 -29.55 8.30 -2.22
C LYS A 504 -30.12 8.24 -3.66
N LEU A 505 -29.99 7.10 -4.33
CA LEU A 505 -30.58 6.90 -5.65
C LEU A 505 -32.10 6.89 -5.60
N HIS A 506 -32.70 6.25 -4.59
CA HIS A 506 -34.16 6.30 -4.38
C HIS A 506 -34.66 7.73 -4.09
N ASP A 507 -33.92 8.51 -3.32
CA ASP A 507 -34.22 9.92 -3.04
C ASP A 507 -34.22 10.78 -4.32
N LEU A 508 -33.37 10.47 -5.28
CA LEU A 508 -33.36 11.07 -6.62
C LEU A 508 -34.50 10.56 -7.54
N GLY A 509 -35.37 9.69 -7.03
CA GLY A 509 -36.53 9.15 -7.78
C GLY A 509 -36.15 7.98 -8.70
N VAL A 510 -35.01 7.32 -8.51
CA VAL A 510 -34.63 6.11 -9.24
C VAL A 510 -35.35 4.92 -8.59
N GLN A 511 -36.28 4.30 -9.31
CA GLN A 511 -37.10 3.19 -8.78
C GLN A 511 -36.39 1.83 -8.87
N GLN A 512 -35.57 1.62 -9.90
CA GLN A 512 -34.90 0.35 -10.18
C GLN A 512 -33.45 0.42 -9.67
N VAL A 513 -33.25 0.11 -8.40
CA VAL A 513 -31.91 0.12 -7.76
C VAL A 513 -31.52 -1.29 -7.35
N ILE A 514 -30.38 -1.75 -7.83
CA ILE A 514 -29.83 -3.09 -7.57
C ILE A 514 -28.55 -2.96 -6.75
N ARG A 515 -28.54 -3.50 -5.55
CA ARG A 515 -27.32 -3.55 -4.72
C ARG A 515 -26.37 -4.64 -5.24
N GLU A 516 -25.16 -4.25 -5.61
CA GLU A 516 -24.19 -5.10 -6.33
C GLU A 516 -23.93 -6.46 -5.67
N THR A 517 -23.71 -6.46 -4.35
CA THR A 517 -23.33 -7.68 -3.60
C THR A 517 -24.52 -8.39 -2.96
N PHE A 518 -25.70 -7.77 -2.90
CA PHE A 518 -26.83 -8.28 -2.12
C PHE A 518 -27.35 -9.62 -2.66
N GLU A 519 -27.63 -9.70 -3.96
CA GLU A 519 -28.16 -10.90 -4.58
C GLU A 519 -27.14 -12.07 -4.55
N SER A 520 -25.87 -11.77 -4.79
CA SER A 520 -24.81 -12.78 -4.70
C SER A 520 -24.56 -13.24 -3.26
N ALA A 521 -24.70 -12.34 -2.27
CA ALA A 521 -24.62 -12.70 -0.85
C ALA A 521 -25.78 -13.61 -0.43
N LEU A 522 -27.01 -13.30 -0.87
CA LEU A 522 -28.19 -14.14 -0.63
C LEU A 522 -28.04 -15.54 -1.24
N LEU A 523 -27.53 -15.62 -2.48
CA LEU A 523 -27.24 -16.90 -3.11
C LEU A 523 -26.18 -17.68 -2.33
N SER A 524 -25.09 -17.02 -1.95
CA SER A 524 -24.02 -17.63 -1.14
C SER A 524 -24.55 -18.14 0.19
N THR A 525 -25.38 -17.36 0.87
CA THR A 525 -26.02 -17.75 2.15
C THR A 525 -26.91 -18.99 1.96
N ARG A 526 -27.74 -19.02 0.91
CA ARG A 526 -28.56 -20.20 0.62
C ARG A 526 -27.70 -21.46 0.46
N LEU A 527 -26.63 -21.37 -0.36
CA LEU A 527 -25.74 -22.51 -0.57
C LEU A 527 -25.03 -22.93 0.72
N THR A 528 -24.64 -21.97 1.56
CA THR A 528 -24.03 -22.25 2.88
C THR A 528 -25.00 -23.00 3.79
N LEU A 529 -26.26 -22.54 3.91
CA LEU A 529 -27.29 -23.21 4.70
C LEU A 529 -27.54 -24.65 4.24
N MET A 530 -27.59 -24.88 2.92
CA MET A 530 -27.73 -26.22 2.37
C MET A 530 -26.54 -27.13 2.72
N GLN A 531 -25.32 -26.61 2.73
CA GLN A 531 -24.12 -27.37 3.13
C GLN A 531 -24.10 -27.66 4.65
N LEU A 532 -24.76 -26.85 5.45
CA LEU A 532 -24.97 -27.08 6.88
C LEU A 532 -26.13 -28.06 7.17
N GLY A 533 -26.76 -28.62 6.13
CA GLY A 533 -27.81 -29.62 6.27
C GLY A 533 -29.24 -29.06 6.31
N VAL A 534 -29.43 -27.75 6.11
CA VAL A 534 -30.75 -27.14 6.01
C VAL A 534 -31.41 -27.59 4.70
N PRO A 535 -32.68 -28.06 4.71
CA PRO A 535 -33.40 -28.42 3.50
C PRO A 535 -33.46 -27.25 2.50
N GLU A 536 -33.34 -27.53 1.20
CA GLU A 536 -33.29 -26.49 0.16
C GLU A 536 -34.53 -25.58 0.18
N SER A 537 -35.74 -26.12 0.40
CA SER A 537 -36.96 -25.33 0.53
C SER A 537 -36.88 -24.32 1.68
N THR A 538 -36.44 -24.77 2.83
CA THR A 538 -36.28 -23.91 4.02
C THR A 538 -35.22 -22.83 3.80
N ALA A 539 -34.09 -23.18 3.20
CA ALA A 539 -33.04 -22.22 2.87
C ALA A 539 -33.51 -21.13 1.86
N ILE A 540 -34.34 -21.53 0.88
CA ILE A 540 -34.97 -20.59 -0.07
C ILE A 540 -35.94 -19.66 0.65
N ASP A 541 -36.83 -20.19 1.49
CA ASP A 541 -37.83 -19.40 2.20
C ASP A 541 -37.18 -18.41 3.19
N LEU A 542 -36.14 -18.82 3.88
CA LEU A 542 -35.38 -17.99 4.82
C LEU A 542 -34.70 -16.82 4.10
N VAL A 543 -34.04 -17.09 2.98
CA VAL A 543 -33.38 -16.06 2.17
C VAL A 543 -34.39 -15.09 1.54
N ARG A 544 -35.56 -15.60 1.12
CA ARG A 544 -36.65 -14.77 0.59
C ARG A 544 -37.23 -13.85 1.66
N SER A 545 -37.55 -14.40 2.83
CA SER A 545 -38.06 -13.61 3.97
C SER A 545 -37.08 -12.52 4.40
N PHE A 546 -35.77 -12.83 4.42
CA PHE A 546 -34.74 -11.83 4.69
C PHE A 546 -34.70 -10.73 3.62
N ARG A 547 -34.81 -11.09 2.34
CA ARG A 547 -34.86 -10.13 1.25
C ARG A 547 -36.04 -9.17 1.41
N ASP A 548 -37.25 -9.72 1.60
CA ASP A 548 -38.48 -8.95 1.71
C ASP A 548 -38.44 -7.97 2.90
N LEU A 549 -37.91 -8.45 4.03
CA LEU A 549 -37.70 -7.63 5.22
C LEU A 549 -36.68 -6.50 4.96
N ASP A 550 -35.52 -6.82 4.38
CA ASP A 550 -34.47 -5.82 4.15
C ASP A 550 -34.90 -4.75 3.12
N GLU A 551 -35.67 -5.15 2.10
CA GLU A 551 -36.24 -4.20 1.14
C GLU A 551 -37.34 -3.33 1.76
N SER A 552 -38.18 -3.88 2.65
CA SER A 552 -39.20 -3.10 3.37
C SER A 552 -38.57 -2.05 4.28
N LEU A 553 -37.53 -2.44 5.02
CA LEU A 553 -36.76 -1.53 5.88
C LEU A 553 -36.04 -0.43 5.08
N LEU A 554 -35.56 -0.75 3.87
CA LEU A 554 -34.95 0.26 3.01
C LEU A 554 -35.97 1.29 2.56
N ARG A 555 -37.19 0.87 2.17
CA ARG A 555 -38.28 1.79 1.79
C ARG A 555 -38.74 2.67 2.96
N GLU A 556 -38.90 2.09 4.14
CA GLU A 556 -39.28 2.83 5.35
C GLU A 556 -38.22 3.89 5.72
N GLN A 557 -36.93 3.58 5.53
CA GLN A 557 -35.84 4.54 5.75
C GLN A 557 -35.86 5.69 4.74
N VAL A 558 -36.23 5.44 3.48
CA VAL A 558 -36.41 6.49 2.45
C VAL A 558 -37.55 7.43 2.84
N GLU A 559 -38.67 6.92 3.37
CA GLU A 559 -39.83 7.73 3.75
C GLU A 559 -39.58 8.60 5.00
N HIS A 560 -38.67 8.18 5.90
CA HIS A 560 -38.43 8.83 7.20
C HIS A 560 -37.07 9.52 7.32
N GLN A 561 -36.42 9.86 6.21
CA GLN A 561 -35.05 10.38 6.16
C GLN A 561 -34.76 11.65 6.97
N ASN A 562 -35.77 12.47 7.24
CA ASN A 562 -35.66 13.73 7.98
C ASN A 562 -35.92 13.58 9.49
N ASP A 563 -36.19 12.37 9.98
CA ASP A 563 -36.57 12.10 11.37
C ASP A 563 -35.60 11.07 11.97
N GLY A 564 -34.55 11.56 12.64
CA GLY A 564 -33.47 10.72 13.20
C GLY A 564 -33.96 9.70 14.25
N ASP A 565 -35.02 10.04 15.00
CA ASP A 565 -35.58 9.15 16.02
C ASP A 565 -36.33 7.98 15.38
N LYS A 566 -37.07 8.22 14.29
CA LYS A 566 -37.75 7.17 13.54
C LYS A 566 -36.79 6.23 12.80
N LEU A 567 -35.64 6.75 12.35
CA LEU A 567 -34.58 5.93 11.75
C LEU A 567 -33.99 4.94 12.77
N VAL A 568 -33.81 5.35 14.02
CA VAL A 568 -33.34 4.49 15.11
C VAL A 568 -34.41 3.44 15.46
N GLU A 569 -35.68 3.83 15.54
CA GLU A 569 -36.80 2.91 15.79
C GLU A 569 -36.97 1.87 14.66
N ALA A 570 -36.86 2.28 13.39
CA ALA A 570 -36.93 1.38 12.24
C ALA A 570 -35.77 0.34 12.27
N ASN A 571 -34.56 0.76 12.62
CA ASN A 571 -33.43 -0.13 12.77
C ASN A 571 -33.59 -1.11 13.94
N GLN A 572 -34.17 -0.67 15.08
CA GLN A 572 -34.42 -1.54 16.22
C GLN A 572 -35.54 -2.56 15.94
N ARG A 573 -36.60 -2.12 15.26
CA ARG A 573 -37.69 -2.99 14.79
C ARG A 573 -37.17 -4.05 13.82
N GLY A 574 -36.39 -3.66 12.83
CA GLY A 574 -35.82 -4.59 11.86
C GLY A 574 -34.91 -5.65 12.52
N ARG A 575 -34.16 -5.29 13.56
CA ARG A 575 -33.39 -6.27 14.36
C ARG A 575 -34.28 -7.23 15.12
N ALA A 576 -35.37 -6.75 15.74
CA ALA A 576 -36.30 -7.58 16.48
C ALA A 576 -37.08 -8.54 15.57
N GLU A 577 -37.51 -8.07 14.40
CA GLU A 577 -38.19 -8.89 13.38
C GLU A 577 -37.23 -9.95 12.79
N LEU A 578 -35.97 -9.58 12.52
CA LEU A 578 -34.95 -10.54 12.09
C LEU A 578 -34.72 -11.62 13.14
N GLN A 579 -34.63 -11.25 14.43
CA GLN A 579 -34.53 -12.20 15.54
C GLN A 579 -35.76 -13.10 15.63
N SER A 580 -36.96 -12.58 15.42
CA SER A 580 -38.19 -13.38 15.47
C SER A 580 -38.29 -14.36 14.29
N LEU A 581 -37.85 -13.96 13.10
CA LEU A 581 -37.76 -14.87 11.94
C LEU A 581 -36.73 -15.98 12.13
N LEU A 582 -35.62 -15.68 12.81
CA LEU A 582 -34.55 -16.65 13.10
C LEU A 582 -34.93 -17.59 14.28
N SER A 583 -35.78 -17.15 15.19
CA SER A 583 -36.20 -17.95 16.36
C SER A 583 -37.40 -18.86 16.10
N GLN A 584 -38.11 -18.74 14.98
CA GLN A 584 -39.21 -19.63 14.59
C GLN A 584 -38.77 -21.00 14.05
N ASP A 585 -37.48 -21.19 13.79
CA ASP A 585 -36.90 -22.44 13.24
C ASP A 585 -35.87 -23.06 14.21
N ASP A 586 -36.30 -23.39 15.44
CA ASP A 586 -35.50 -24.13 16.46
C ASP A 586 -35.18 -25.60 16.05
N GLY A 587 -35.13 -25.90 14.76
CA GLY A 587 -34.79 -27.22 14.22
C GLY A 587 -33.31 -27.49 14.00
N ILE A 588 -32.41 -26.49 14.19
CA ILE A 588 -30.97 -26.62 13.92
C ILE A 588 -30.15 -26.47 15.21
N SER A 589 -30.56 -27.13 16.28
CA SER A 589 -29.71 -27.32 17.45
C SER A 589 -29.46 -28.80 17.67
N GLN A 590 -28.41 -29.34 16.99
CA GLN A 590 -27.51 -30.38 17.50
C GLN A 590 -26.36 -30.59 16.53
#